data_65d6c018569e7c2de99d7fd7ca2c85a0
#
_entry.id   65d6c018569e7c2de99d7fd7ca2c85a0
#
_cell.length_a   1.000
_cell.length_b   1.000
_cell.length_c   1.000
_cell.angle_alpha   90.00
_cell.angle_beta   90.00
_cell.angle_gamma   90.00
#
_symmetry.space_group_name_H-M   'P 1'
#
loop_
_entity.id
_entity.type
_entity.pdbx_description
1 polymer ?
#
loop_
_entity_poly.entity_id
_entity_poly.type
_entity_poly.pdbx_seq_one_letter_code
_entity_poly.pdbx_strand_id
1 'polypeptide(L)'
;MPVSLISSNQESGRLSRSQVNQLIDLNRYPIDQLESGAGRDLIKICQNNFATQAIALLPGFIRPSAISEMAEEAQSLIDQAHRYNQPRAVFYDHPNHHHRARDEDGWSTLRSKRHPNRYCQILNFQIPNNSNLRAIYLWPELTEFVRRVLDVDNLYPSLCPHLALTMKVAFAGDLDGWHYDPNDGVITLMLQSSESGGEFEYAPYIRNEREENYAGVKRLFDSPDTEAQCINLEAGTFTLFNGRFSMHRVRPIGPTKQPRIVAIFSYDQRPDMVFSQDYIDLLRSFPQGPPDRNSLVK
;
A
#
# COMPACT_ATOMS: atom_id res chain seq x y z
N MET A 1 -11.37 30.52 29.18
CA MET A 1 -12.03 29.28 29.60
C MET A 1 -11.42 28.14 28.86
N PRO A 2 -10.89 27.11 29.51
CA PRO A 2 -10.10 26.10 28.86
C PRO A 2 -10.97 25.05 28.15
N VAL A 3 -10.53 24.68 26.96
CA VAL A 3 -11.06 23.58 26.16
C VAL A 3 -10.62 22.26 26.80
N SER A 4 -11.54 21.61 27.47
CA SER A 4 -11.38 20.30 28.10
C SER A 4 -12.56 19.43 27.67
N LEU A 5 -12.57 18.86 26.48
CA LEU A 5 -13.55 17.86 26.01
C LEU A 5 -13.07 17.07 24.80
N ILE A 6 -11.83 16.52 24.83
CA ILE A 6 -11.36 15.54 23.82
C ILE A 6 -10.62 14.37 24.51
N SER A 7 -11.08 13.86 25.62
CA SER A 7 -10.38 12.74 26.27
C SER A 7 -11.25 11.54 26.66
N SER A 8 -12.52 11.47 26.27
CA SER A 8 -13.40 10.39 26.73
C SER A 8 -13.96 9.43 25.68
N ASN A 9 -13.62 9.60 24.38
CA ASN A 9 -14.13 8.71 23.32
C ASN A 9 -13.07 7.82 22.62
N GLN A 10 -11.81 7.84 23.06
CA GLN A 10 -10.76 6.99 22.46
C GLN A 10 -10.57 5.63 23.15
N GLU A 11 -11.10 5.39 24.32
CA GLU A 11 -10.90 4.11 25.04
C GLU A 11 -11.88 2.99 24.65
N SER A 12 -13.00 3.29 23.99
CA SER A 12 -14.02 2.28 23.66
C SER A 12 -13.76 1.46 22.39
N GLY A 13 -12.63 1.68 21.69
CA GLY A 13 -12.31 1.00 20.43
C GLY A 13 -10.99 0.21 20.41
N ARG A 14 -10.21 0.21 21.51
CA ARG A 14 -8.93 -0.49 21.52
C ARG A 14 -9.12 -1.99 21.66
N LEU A 15 -8.61 -2.75 20.68
CA LEU A 15 -8.61 -4.22 20.75
C LEU A 15 -7.81 -4.71 21.95
N SER A 16 -8.36 -5.65 22.71
CA SER A 16 -7.60 -6.39 23.72
C SER A 16 -6.58 -7.30 23.04
N ARG A 17 -5.51 -7.66 23.75
CA ARG A 17 -4.51 -8.61 23.25
C ARG A 17 -5.14 -9.92 22.75
N SER A 18 -6.15 -10.41 23.45
CA SER A 18 -6.89 -11.62 23.04
C SER A 18 -7.58 -11.44 21.69
N GLN A 19 -8.24 -10.32 21.46
CA GLN A 19 -8.89 -10.01 20.18
C GLN A 19 -7.85 -9.85 19.07
N VAL A 20 -6.75 -9.13 19.31
CA VAL A 20 -5.66 -9.01 18.32
C VAL A 20 -5.08 -10.37 17.96
N ASN A 21 -4.86 -11.27 18.95
CA ASN A 21 -4.33 -12.59 18.68
C ASN A 21 -5.29 -13.52 17.89
N GLN A 22 -6.57 -13.17 17.81
CA GLN A 22 -7.52 -13.82 16.89
C GLN A 22 -7.33 -13.34 15.45
N LEU A 23 -6.83 -12.13 15.26
CA LEU A 23 -6.62 -11.51 13.95
C LEU A 23 -5.20 -11.72 13.44
N ILE A 24 -4.19 -11.40 14.25
CA ILE A 24 -2.76 -11.43 13.91
C ILE A 24 -2.11 -12.68 14.54
N ASP A 25 -1.21 -13.32 13.81
CA ASP A 25 -0.39 -14.41 14.37
C ASP A 25 0.75 -13.87 15.24
N LEU A 26 0.42 -13.47 16.49
CA LEU A 26 1.38 -12.92 17.44
C LEU A 26 2.43 -13.94 17.91
N ASN A 27 2.19 -15.25 17.73
CA ASN A 27 3.19 -16.27 18.03
C ASN A 27 4.34 -16.23 17.03
N ARG A 28 4.02 -16.00 15.76
CA ARG A 28 5.00 -15.88 14.67
C ARG A 28 5.57 -14.47 14.58
N TYR A 29 4.77 -13.46 14.84
CA TYR A 29 5.10 -12.05 14.71
C TYR A 29 4.77 -11.30 16.01
N PRO A 30 5.67 -11.35 17.04
CA PRO A 30 5.42 -10.81 18.38
C PRO A 30 5.50 -9.27 18.41
N ILE A 31 4.69 -8.60 17.57
CA ILE A 31 4.67 -7.13 17.45
C ILE A 31 4.04 -6.43 18.65
N ASP A 32 3.39 -7.17 19.53
CA ASP A 32 2.90 -6.72 20.84
C ASP A 32 3.98 -6.78 21.95
N GLN A 33 5.16 -7.33 21.66
CA GLN A 33 6.27 -7.53 22.59
C GLN A 33 7.61 -7.15 21.97
N LEU A 34 7.71 -5.95 21.39
CA LEU A 34 8.88 -5.49 20.63
C LEU A 34 10.16 -5.41 21.46
N GLU A 35 10.06 -5.34 22.80
CA GLU A 35 11.22 -5.35 23.70
C GLU A 35 11.67 -6.78 24.08
N SER A 36 10.94 -7.81 23.71
CA SER A 36 11.39 -9.21 23.87
C SER A 36 12.56 -9.53 22.93
N GLY A 37 13.28 -10.63 23.19
CA GLY A 37 14.30 -11.11 22.25
C GLY A 37 13.74 -11.35 20.87
N ALA A 38 12.62 -12.08 20.77
CA ALA A 38 11.94 -12.37 19.51
C ALA A 38 11.40 -11.10 18.80
N GLY A 39 10.88 -10.13 19.56
CA GLY A 39 10.43 -8.86 18.99
C GLY A 39 11.58 -8.05 18.38
N ARG A 40 12.70 -7.94 19.10
CA ARG A 40 13.90 -7.25 18.57
C ARG A 40 14.49 -7.95 17.35
N ASP A 41 14.49 -9.28 17.33
CA ASP A 41 14.99 -10.06 16.19
C ASP A 41 14.09 -9.88 14.97
N LEU A 42 12.76 -9.87 15.16
CA LEU A 42 11.80 -9.57 14.08
C LEU A 42 12.06 -8.18 13.47
N ILE A 43 12.24 -7.14 14.31
CA ILE A 43 12.56 -5.79 13.83
C ILE A 43 13.84 -5.81 12.99
N LYS A 44 14.92 -6.40 13.50
CA LYS A 44 16.22 -6.46 12.79
C LYS A 44 16.10 -7.19 11.44
N ILE A 45 15.37 -8.30 11.39
CA ILE A 45 15.13 -9.03 10.12
C ILE A 45 14.38 -8.14 9.15
N CYS A 46 13.31 -7.47 9.58
CA CYS A 46 12.54 -6.59 8.73
C CYS A 46 13.36 -5.38 8.26
N GLN A 47 14.12 -4.74 9.14
CA GLN A 47 15.03 -3.64 8.80
C GLN A 47 16.08 -4.06 7.77
N ASN A 48 16.71 -5.21 7.96
CA ASN A 48 17.70 -5.72 7.00
C ASN A 48 17.08 -6.00 5.63
N ASN A 49 15.92 -6.66 5.58
CA ASN A 49 15.22 -6.92 4.33
C ASN A 49 14.77 -5.61 3.64
N PHE A 50 14.22 -4.67 4.42
CA PHE A 50 13.82 -3.36 3.90
C PHE A 50 15.01 -2.58 3.34
N ALA A 51 16.15 -2.56 4.05
CA ALA A 51 17.36 -1.87 3.61
C ALA A 51 18.03 -2.51 2.38
N THR A 52 18.02 -3.85 2.27
CA THR A 52 18.73 -4.56 1.20
C THR A 52 17.86 -4.88 -0.01
N GLN A 53 16.57 -5.13 0.20
CA GLN A 53 15.61 -5.56 -0.83
C GLN A 53 14.50 -4.54 -1.09
N ALA A 54 14.49 -3.41 -0.38
CA ALA A 54 13.43 -2.42 -0.39
C ALA A 54 12.06 -2.95 0.10
N ILE A 55 11.98 -4.19 0.58
CA ILE A 55 10.74 -4.83 1.00
C ILE A 55 10.96 -5.75 2.19
N ALA A 56 10.06 -5.70 3.16
CA ALA A 56 9.94 -6.68 4.22
C ALA A 56 8.56 -7.35 4.15
N LEU A 57 8.56 -8.68 4.06
CA LEU A 57 7.35 -9.49 3.92
C LEU A 57 7.09 -10.29 5.20
N LEU A 58 5.85 -10.26 5.67
CA LEU A 58 5.38 -11.08 6.77
C LEU A 58 4.21 -11.99 6.29
N PRO A 59 4.53 -13.13 5.64
CA PRO A 59 3.50 -14.03 5.12
C PRO A 59 2.69 -14.67 6.26
N GLY A 60 1.35 -14.73 6.11
CA GLY A 60 0.47 -15.26 7.14
C GLY A 60 0.43 -14.40 8.41
N PHE A 61 0.70 -13.10 8.28
CA PHE A 61 0.59 -12.13 9.36
C PHE A 61 -0.82 -12.09 9.94
N ILE A 62 -1.83 -12.10 9.07
CA ILE A 62 -3.23 -12.24 9.45
C ILE A 62 -3.61 -13.73 9.41
N ARG A 63 -4.31 -14.17 10.43
CA ARG A 63 -4.79 -15.55 10.54
C ARG A 63 -5.81 -15.89 9.44
N PRO A 64 -5.86 -17.14 8.95
CA PRO A 64 -6.71 -17.49 7.82
C PRO A 64 -8.20 -17.16 8.01
N SER A 65 -8.77 -17.37 9.20
CA SER A 65 -10.17 -17.03 9.47
C SER A 65 -10.42 -15.52 9.37
N ALA A 66 -9.53 -14.70 9.95
CA ALA A 66 -9.66 -13.26 9.92
C ALA A 66 -9.47 -12.69 8.52
N ILE A 67 -8.57 -13.28 7.70
CA ILE A 67 -8.35 -12.81 6.33
C ILE A 67 -9.57 -13.10 5.45
N SER A 68 -10.26 -14.24 5.65
CA SER A 68 -11.50 -14.55 4.94
C SER A 68 -12.60 -13.53 5.23
N GLU A 69 -12.80 -13.19 6.52
CA GLU A 69 -13.77 -12.17 6.94
C GLU A 69 -13.45 -10.79 6.35
N MET A 70 -12.17 -10.37 6.36
CA MET A 70 -11.73 -9.10 5.78
C MET A 70 -11.92 -9.07 4.25
N ALA A 71 -11.69 -10.18 3.57
CA ALA A 71 -11.91 -10.30 2.13
C ALA A 71 -13.40 -10.22 1.78
N GLU A 72 -14.26 -10.88 2.56
CA GLU A 72 -15.72 -10.81 2.41
C GLU A 72 -16.23 -9.38 2.66
N GLU A 73 -15.76 -8.71 3.72
CA GLU A 73 -16.07 -7.30 3.96
C GLU A 73 -15.69 -6.43 2.75
N ALA A 74 -14.45 -6.57 2.27
CA ALA A 74 -13.98 -5.82 1.11
C ALA A 74 -14.83 -6.08 -0.14
N GLN A 75 -15.21 -7.34 -0.40
CA GLN A 75 -16.07 -7.70 -1.52
C GLN A 75 -17.47 -7.05 -1.42
N SER A 76 -18.04 -6.94 -0.22
CA SER A 76 -19.32 -6.28 0.01
C SER A 76 -19.33 -4.78 -0.30
N LEU A 77 -18.16 -4.16 -0.36
CA LEU A 77 -17.99 -2.73 -0.61
C LEU A 77 -17.67 -2.40 -2.08
N ILE A 78 -17.51 -3.40 -2.95
CA ILE A 78 -17.06 -3.20 -4.34
C ILE A 78 -17.98 -2.28 -5.14
N ASP A 79 -19.28 -2.38 -4.96
CA ASP A 79 -20.25 -1.55 -5.69
C ASP A 79 -20.13 -0.05 -5.35
N GLN A 80 -19.54 0.28 -4.21
CA GLN A 80 -19.26 1.65 -3.77
C GLN A 80 -17.86 2.13 -4.15
N ALA A 81 -16.97 1.22 -4.58
CA ALA A 81 -15.58 1.55 -4.90
C ALA A 81 -15.50 2.44 -6.14
N HIS A 82 -14.59 3.42 -6.12
CA HIS A 82 -14.36 4.32 -7.25
C HIS A 82 -13.50 3.67 -8.32
N ARG A 83 -13.99 3.60 -9.56
CA ARG A 83 -13.30 2.96 -10.69
C ARG A 83 -12.25 3.89 -11.27
N TYR A 84 -11.00 3.64 -10.93
CA TYR A 84 -9.85 4.32 -11.52
C TYR A 84 -9.48 3.69 -12.86
N ASN A 85 -9.40 4.51 -13.92
CA ASN A 85 -8.96 4.09 -15.25
C ASN A 85 -8.28 5.28 -15.96
N GLN A 86 -7.08 5.63 -15.48
CA GLN A 86 -6.35 6.79 -16.00
C GLN A 86 -4.86 6.42 -16.11
N PRO A 87 -4.20 6.72 -17.24
CA PRO A 87 -2.76 6.53 -17.33
C PRO A 87 -2.02 7.38 -16.29
N ARG A 88 -1.07 6.77 -15.60
CA ARG A 88 -0.28 7.39 -14.55
C ARG A 88 1.10 7.78 -15.07
N ALA A 89 1.58 8.96 -14.68
CA ALA A 89 2.98 9.35 -14.89
C ALA A 89 3.87 8.51 -13.97
N VAL A 90 5.03 8.11 -14.48
CA VAL A 90 6.00 7.29 -13.75
C VAL A 90 6.67 8.10 -12.66
N PHE A 91 7.11 9.30 -13.01
CA PHE A 91 7.79 10.20 -12.10
C PHE A 91 6.77 11.14 -11.46
N TYR A 92 6.64 11.04 -10.17
CA TYR A 92 5.88 12.02 -9.39
C TYR A 92 6.76 13.24 -9.17
N ASP A 93 6.31 14.40 -9.59
CA ASP A 93 6.94 15.67 -9.25
C ASP A 93 6.63 15.97 -7.78
N HIS A 94 7.42 15.40 -6.88
CA HIS A 94 7.36 15.80 -5.48
C HIS A 94 7.90 17.25 -5.39
N PRO A 95 7.20 18.16 -4.68
CA PRO A 95 7.63 19.57 -4.59
C PRO A 95 9.08 19.76 -4.08
N ASN A 96 9.61 18.78 -3.36
CA ASN A 96 10.98 18.79 -2.84
C ASN A 96 11.99 18.05 -3.73
N HIS A 97 11.56 17.38 -4.80
CA HIS A 97 12.43 16.70 -5.76
C HIS A 97 12.59 17.53 -7.03
N HIS A 98 13.21 18.70 -6.89
CA HIS A 98 13.66 19.51 -8.01
C HIS A 98 14.94 18.93 -8.63
N HIS A 99 14.98 17.64 -8.89
CA HIS A 99 15.99 17.13 -9.80
C HIS A 99 15.58 17.57 -11.21
N ARG A 100 16.01 18.76 -11.55
CA ARG A 100 16.07 19.24 -12.92
C ARG A 100 17.00 18.32 -13.67
N ALA A 101 16.47 17.21 -14.19
CA ALA A 101 17.12 16.53 -15.27
C ALA A 101 17.25 17.56 -16.38
N ARG A 102 18.46 18.02 -16.65
CA ARG A 102 18.76 18.68 -17.91
C ARG A 102 18.37 17.71 -19.00
N ASP A 103 17.76 18.20 -20.08
CA ASP A 103 17.34 17.43 -21.26
C ASP A 103 18.56 16.89 -22.04
N GLU A 104 19.45 16.21 -21.36
CA GLU A 104 20.56 15.50 -21.97
C GLU A 104 20.09 14.07 -22.20
N ASP A 105 20.00 13.61 -23.45
CA ASP A 105 19.81 12.24 -23.88
C ASP A 105 18.39 11.63 -23.81
N GLY A 106 17.34 12.35 -24.17
CA GLY A 106 16.00 11.76 -24.35
C GLY A 106 15.22 11.50 -23.05
N TRP A 107 15.62 12.07 -21.93
CA TRP A 107 14.98 11.96 -20.61
C TRP A 107 13.58 12.54 -20.55
N SER A 108 13.29 13.58 -21.36
CA SER A 108 11.96 14.16 -21.49
C SER A 108 10.92 13.10 -21.91
N THR A 109 11.30 12.17 -22.78
CA THR A 109 10.44 11.08 -23.24
C THR A 109 10.12 10.09 -22.11
N LEU A 110 11.08 9.74 -21.24
CA LEU A 110 10.83 8.88 -20.09
C LEU A 110 9.95 9.55 -19.04
N ARG A 111 10.19 10.83 -18.75
CA ARG A 111 9.38 11.61 -17.80
C ARG A 111 7.94 11.80 -18.25
N SER A 112 7.72 11.95 -19.56
CA SER A 112 6.37 12.08 -20.13
C SER A 112 5.66 10.75 -20.30
N LYS A 113 6.37 9.62 -20.19
CA LYS A 113 5.77 8.29 -20.36
C LYS A 113 4.71 8.04 -19.30
N ARG A 114 3.54 7.59 -19.78
CA ARG A 114 2.42 7.22 -18.92
C ARG A 114 2.16 5.74 -19.06
N HIS A 115 1.92 5.09 -17.94
CA HIS A 115 1.56 3.68 -17.90
C HIS A 115 0.07 3.52 -17.59
N PRO A 116 -0.60 2.53 -18.19
CA PRO A 116 -1.99 2.26 -17.89
C PRO A 116 -2.14 1.90 -16.41
N ASN A 117 -3.24 2.35 -15.82
CA ASN A 117 -3.52 2.13 -14.42
C ASN A 117 -5.03 1.96 -14.25
N ARG A 118 -5.47 0.77 -13.83
CA ARG A 118 -6.87 0.36 -13.72
C ARG A 118 -7.10 -0.48 -12.48
N TYR A 119 -7.98 -0.02 -11.61
CA TYR A 119 -8.47 -0.72 -10.42
C TYR A 119 -9.71 -0.01 -9.88
N CYS A 120 -10.42 -0.63 -8.97
CA CYS A 120 -11.40 0.07 -8.13
C CYS A 120 -10.75 0.39 -6.78
N GLN A 121 -11.11 1.53 -6.18
CA GLN A 121 -10.61 1.95 -4.87
C GLN A 121 -11.76 2.18 -3.91
N ILE A 122 -11.76 1.43 -2.81
CA ILE A 122 -12.61 1.64 -1.65
C ILE A 122 -11.90 2.65 -0.75
N LEU A 123 -12.58 3.75 -0.42
CA LEU A 123 -12.03 4.84 0.38
C LEU A 123 -12.31 4.63 1.88
N ASN A 124 -11.51 5.26 2.72
CA ASN A 124 -11.56 5.09 4.17
C ASN A 124 -12.96 5.27 4.79
N PHE A 125 -13.73 6.26 4.35
CA PHE A 125 -15.08 6.50 4.89
C PHE A 125 -16.11 5.41 4.51
N GLN A 126 -15.82 4.61 3.49
CA GLN A 126 -16.68 3.48 3.05
C GLN A 126 -16.43 2.22 3.90
N ILE A 127 -15.27 2.12 4.55
CA ILE A 127 -14.92 0.98 5.40
C ILE A 127 -15.64 1.14 6.75
N PRO A 128 -16.37 0.14 7.23
CA PRO A 128 -17.12 0.20 8.48
C PRO A 128 -16.24 0.57 9.70
N ASN A 129 -16.84 1.30 10.67
CA ASN A 129 -16.11 1.68 11.89
C ASN A 129 -15.76 0.47 12.77
N ASN A 130 -16.53 -0.61 12.70
CA ASN A 130 -16.30 -1.87 13.41
C ASN A 130 -15.49 -2.89 12.59
N SER A 131 -14.89 -2.49 11.47
CA SER A 131 -14.03 -3.33 10.64
C SER A 131 -12.81 -3.83 11.41
N ASN A 132 -12.53 -5.12 11.35
CA ASN A 132 -11.31 -5.71 11.89
C ASN A 132 -10.05 -5.14 11.21
N LEU A 133 -10.13 -4.84 9.91
CA LEU A 133 -9.04 -4.19 9.16
C LEU A 133 -8.73 -2.80 9.72
N ARG A 134 -9.77 -1.99 9.98
CA ARG A 134 -9.63 -0.67 10.60
C ARG A 134 -9.05 -0.77 12.02
N ALA A 135 -9.50 -1.72 12.81
CA ALA A 135 -9.01 -1.93 14.16
C ALA A 135 -7.51 -2.29 14.19
N ILE A 136 -7.04 -3.11 13.24
CA ILE A 136 -5.62 -3.42 13.07
C ILE A 136 -4.83 -2.17 12.63
N TYR A 137 -5.34 -1.41 11.65
CA TYR A 137 -4.69 -0.18 11.18
C TYR A 137 -4.46 0.83 12.31
N LEU A 138 -5.45 0.99 13.21
CA LEU A 138 -5.41 1.93 14.32
C LEU A 138 -4.74 1.36 15.60
N TRP A 139 -4.27 0.11 15.55
CA TRP A 139 -3.64 -0.51 16.71
C TRP A 139 -2.24 0.08 16.95
N PRO A 140 -1.99 0.68 18.15
CA PRO A 140 -0.75 1.42 18.41
C PRO A 140 0.52 0.56 18.29
N GLU A 141 0.43 -0.72 18.67
CA GLU A 141 1.57 -1.64 18.62
C GLU A 141 1.98 -1.94 17.17
N LEU A 142 1.02 -1.96 16.23
CA LEU A 142 1.34 -2.07 14.79
C LEU A 142 2.04 -0.79 14.29
N THR A 143 1.54 0.38 14.68
CA THR A 143 2.19 1.66 14.33
C THR A 143 3.62 1.72 14.87
N GLU A 144 3.85 1.29 16.11
CA GLU A 144 5.18 1.26 16.72
C GLU A 144 6.11 0.24 16.04
N PHE A 145 5.60 -0.94 15.67
CA PHE A 145 6.36 -1.93 14.88
C PHE A 145 6.80 -1.33 13.54
N VAL A 146 5.87 -0.73 12.79
CA VAL A 146 6.16 -0.08 11.50
C VAL A 146 7.18 1.03 11.68
N ARG A 147 6.99 1.91 12.70
CA ARG A 147 7.92 2.99 13.03
C ARG A 147 9.36 2.49 13.22
N ARG A 148 9.51 1.40 14.00
CA ARG A 148 10.83 0.80 14.25
C ARG A 148 11.44 0.18 13.01
N VAL A 149 10.65 -0.49 12.17
CA VAL A 149 11.17 -1.08 10.93
C VAL A 149 11.62 0.00 9.95
N LEU A 150 10.88 1.11 9.84
CA LEU A 150 11.23 2.25 8.99
C LEU A 150 12.38 3.09 9.57
N ASP A 151 12.75 2.85 10.84
CA ASP A 151 13.80 3.59 11.59
C ASP A 151 13.58 5.10 11.58
N VAL A 152 12.34 5.52 11.88
CA VAL A 152 11.94 6.93 11.97
C VAL A 152 11.62 7.33 13.40
N ASP A 153 11.83 8.61 13.74
CA ASP A 153 11.60 9.11 15.10
C ASP A 153 10.11 9.09 15.48
N ASN A 154 9.24 9.44 14.56
CA ASN A 154 7.79 9.52 14.77
C ASN A 154 7.05 8.86 13.61
N LEU A 155 5.91 8.24 13.92
CA LEU A 155 5.00 7.72 12.92
C LEU A 155 3.57 7.76 13.46
N TYR A 156 2.63 8.21 12.63
CA TYR A 156 1.23 8.35 13.00
C TYR A 156 0.34 7.77 11.89
N PRO A 157 -0.77 7.11 12.23
CA PRO A 157 -1.81 6.82 11.25
C PRO A 157 -2.35 8.14 10.67
N SER A 158 -2.57 8.19 9.35
CA SER A 158 -3.15 9.38 8.72
C SER A 158 -4.55 9.66 9.26
N LEU A 159 -4.87 10.92 9.46
CA LEU A 159 -6.21 11.39 9.83
C LEU A 159 -7.11 11.68 8.62
N CYS A 160 -6.63 11.45 7.40
CA CYS A 160 -7.40 11.72 6.19
C CYS A 160 -8.69 10.88 6.15
N PRO A 161 -9.89 11.49 6.13
CA PRO A 161 -11.15 10.75 6.12
C PRO A 161 -11.37 9.91 4.87
N HIS A 162 -10.60 10.15 3.79
CA HIS A 162 -10.75 9.47 2.51
C HIS A 162 -9.65 8.43 2.25
N LEU A 163 -8.41 8.73 2.67
CA LEU A 163 -7.22 7.98 2.24
C LEU A 163 -6.38 7.41 3.40
N ALA A 164 -6.86 7.51 4.65
CA ALA A 164 -6.15 6.94 5.80
C ALA A 164 -5.98 5.42 5.67
N LEU A 165 -7.06 4.73 5.35
CA LEU A 165 -7.11 3.30 5.05
C LEU A 165 -7.91 3.13 3.77
N THR A 166 -7.35 2.46 2.78
CA THR A 166 -8.04 2.20 1.50
C THR A 166 -7.84 0.77 1.05
N MET A 167 -8.68 0.29 0.12
CA MET A 167 -8.48 -0.99 -0.52
C MET A 167 -8.50 -0.82 -2.04
N LYS A 168 -7.48 -1.36 -2.71
CA LYS A 168 -7.49 -1.51 -4.18
C LYS A 168 -8.07 -2.87 -4.54
N VAL A 169 -9.02 -2.87 -5.45
CA VAL A 169 -9.69 -4.06 -5.99
C VAL A 169 -9.42 -4.11 -7.49
N ALA A 170 -8.75 -5.17 -7.95
CA ALA A 170 -8.36 -5.34 -9.34
C ALA A 170 -9.00 -6.60 -9.92
N PHE A 171 -9.71 -6.44 -11.04
CA PHE A 171 -10.40 -7.48 -11.79
C PHE A 171 -9.55 -7.98 -12.95
N ALA A 172 -9.97 -9.05 -13.64
CA ALA A 172 -9.31 -9.54 -14.85
C ALA A 172 -9.07 -8.38 -15.85
N GLY A 173 -7.84 -8.25 -16.33
CA GLY A 173 -7.38 -7.17 -17.21
C GLY A 173 -6.96 -5.88 -16.51
N ASP A 174 -7.22 -5.73 -15.20
CA ASP A 174 -6.72 -4.58 -14.43
C ASP A 174 -5.24 -4.71 -14.14
N LEU A 175 -4.61 -3.58 -13.85
CA LEU A 175 -3.17 -3.50 -13.52
C LEU A 175 -2.88 -2.17 -12.81
N ASP A 176 -1.77 -2.12 -12.10
CA ASP A 176 -1.16 -0.87 -11.61
C ASP A 176 0.18 -0.69 -12.34
N GLY A 177 0.27 0.30 -13.24
CA GLY A 177 1.44 0.50 -14.09
C GLY A 177 2.68 0.97 -13.33
N TRP A 178 3.84 0.93 -13.97
CA TRP A 178 5.11 1.37 -13.37
C TRP A 178 5.01 2.77 -12.77
N HIS A 179 5.41 2.89 -11.49
CA HIS A 179 5.39 4.14 -10.75
C HIS A 179 6.31 4.10 -9.52
N TYR A 180 6.51 5.27 -8.93
CA TYR A 180 7.01 5.44 -7.58
C TYR A 180 5.87 5.89 -6.66
N ASP A 181 6.00 5.60 -5.37
CA ASP A 181 5.11 6.14 -4.35
C ASP A 181 5.59 7.52 -3.87
N PRO A 182 4.67 8.39 -3.45
CA PRO A 182 5.04 9.68 -2.88
C PRO A 182 5.55 9.59 -1.44
N ASN A 183 5.27 8.50 -0.73
CA ASN A 183 5.58 8.32 0.69
C ASN A 183 6.84 7.48 0.90
N ASP A 184 7.48 7.66 2.07
CA ASP A 184 8.73 6.96 2.42
C ASP A 184 8.55 5.47 2.72
N GLY A 185 7.33 5.01 2.95
CA GLY A 185 7.00 3.60 3.13
C GLY A 185 5.53 3.34 2.84
N VAL A 186 5.27 2.39 1.95
CA VAL A 186 3.91 1.91 1.68
C VAL A 186 3.71 0.63 2.47
N ILE A 187 2.70 0.65 3.31
CA ILE A 187 2.30 -0.48 4.13
C ILE A 187 1.06 -1.09 3.52
N THR A 188 1.14 -2.36 3.18
CA THR A 188 0.00 -3.06 2.57
C THR A 188 -0.30 -4.38 3.25
N LEU A 189 -1.55 -4.81 3.14
CA LEU A 189 -2.01 -6.13 3.53
C LEU A 189 -2.75 -6.77 2.36
N MET A 190 -2.28 -7.92 1.88
CA MET A 190 -2.96 -8.68 0.85
C MET A 190 -4.18 -9.36 1.47
N LEU A 191 -5.39 -8.95 1.06
CA LEU A 191 -6.64 -9.55 1.54
C LEU A 191 -7.06 -10.74 0.68
N GLN A 192 -6.87 -10.64 -0.63
CA GLN A 192 -7.26 -11.67 -1.58
C GLN A 192 -6.36 -11.63 -2.82
N SER A 193 -5.78 -12.76 -3.19
CA SER A 193 -5.01 -12.91 -4.42
C SER A 193 -5.93 -13.28 -5.58
N SER A 194 -5.57 -12.86 -6.81
CA SER A 194 -6.17 -13.40 -8.03
C SER A 194 -5.70 -14.84 -8.28
N GLU A 195 -6.49 -15.62 -9.03
CA GLU A 195 -6.11 -17.00 -9.41
C GLU A 195 -4.95 -17.02 -10.43
N SER A 196 -4.79 -15.93 -11.22
CA SER A 196 -3.67 -15.76 -12.15
C SER A 196 -3.33 -14.30 -12.38
N GLY A 197 -2.08 -14.00 -12.67
CA GLY A 197 -1.57 -12.65 -12.85
C GLY A 197 -1.61 -11.84 -11.54
N GLY A 198 -1.33 -10.55 -11.63
CA GLY A 198 -1.35 -9.65 -10.48
C GLY A 198 -0.11 -9.76 -9.59
N GLU A 199 0.96 -10.34 -10.10
CA GLU A 199 2.26 -10.38 -9.42
C GLU A 199 2.75 -8.95 -9.16
N PHE A 200 3.42 -8.76 -8.04
CA PHE A 200 4.08 -7.52 -7.70
C PHE A 200 5.50 -7.54 -8.27
N GLU A 201 5.80 -6.60 -9.15
CA GLU A 201 7.14 -6.42 -9.70
C GLU A 201 7.75 -5.11 -9.24
N TYR A 202 9.05 -5.14 -8.91
CA TYR A 202 9.76 -3.96 -8.46
C TYR A 202 11.26 -4.02 -8.75
N ALA A 203 11.87 -2.87 -8.94
CA ALA A 203 13.31 -2.67 -9.03
C ALA A 203 13.78 -1.99 -7.75
N PRO A 204 14.44 -2.73 -6.82
CA PRO A 204 14.80 -2.21 -5.52
C PRO A 204 15.83 -1.08 -5.65
N TYR A 205 15.54 0.05 -4.98
CA TYR A 205 16.44 1.22 -4.91
C TYR A 205 17.01 1.67 -6.25
N ILE A 206 16.19 1.58 -7.34
CA ILE A 206 16.60 1.98 -8.68
C ILE A 206 16.94 3.48 -8.77
N ARG A 207 16.41 4.29 -7.85
CA ARG A 207 16.78 5.71 -7.66
C ARG A 207 17.12 5.99 -6.20
N ASN A 208 17.68 7.15 -5.93
CA ASN A 208 17.93 7.69 -4.59
C ASN A 208 17.64 9.20 -4.57
N GLU A 209 17.87 9.86 -3.43
CA GLU A 209 17.61 11.30 -3.27
C GLU A 209 18.43 12.21 -4.20
N ARG A 210 19.55 11.72 -4.73
CA ARG A 210 20.49 12.49 -5.53
C ARG A 210 20.41 12.18 -7.02
N GLU A 211 19.87 11.01 -7.38
CA GLU A 211 19.90 10.50 -8.75
C GLU A 211 18.62 9.73 -9.09
N GLU A 212 17.98 10.10 -10.19
CA GLU A 212 16.81 9.41 -10.76
C GLU A 212 17.17 8.14 -11.54
N ASN A 213 18.46 7.95 -11.90
CA ASN A 213 18.98 6.79 -12.64
C ASN A 213 18.15 6.47 -13.89
N TYR A 214 17.94 7.46 -14.77
CA TYR A 214 17.13 7.30 -15.96
C TYR A 214 17.61 6.14 -16.87
N ALA A 215 18.92 5.90 -16.94
CA ALA A 215 19.48 4.78 -17.69
C ALA A 215 18.99 3.42 -17.14
N GLY A 216 18.96 3.26 -15.82
CA GLY A 216 18.40 2.09 -15.15
C GLY A 216 16.90 1.96 -15.39
N VAL A 217 16.17 3.07 -15.28
CA VAL A 217 14.72 3.10 -15.55
C VAL A 217 14.42 2.71 -17.00
N LYS A 218 15.23 3.18 -17.95
CA LYS A 218 15.09 2.79 -19.36
C LYS A 218 15.29 1.28 -19.54
N ARG A 219 16.36 0.70 -18.95
CA ARG A 219 16.58 -0.75 -19.01
C ARG A 219 15.42 -1.53 -18.41
N LEU A 220 14.90 -1.07 -17.25
CA LEU A 220 13.74 -1.68 -16.61
C LEU A 220 12.51 -1.72 -17.55
N PHE A 221 12.26 -0.65 -18.29
CA PHE A 221 11.13 -0.61 -19.23
C PHE A 221 11.35 -1.46 -20.48
N ASP A 222 12.60 -1.56 -20.93
CA ASP A 222 12.96 -2.34 -22.12
C ASP A 222 13.03 -3.85 -21.82
N SER A 223 13.39 -4.23 -20.59
CA SER A 223 13.63 -5.64 -20.20
C SER A 223 13.20 -5.92 -18.75
N PRO A 224 11.91 -5.76 -18.42
CA PRO A 224 11.43 -5.88 -17.03
C PRO A 224 11.71 -7.27 -16.44
N ASP A 225 11.65 -8.33 -17.21
CA ASP A 225 11.87 -9.71 -16.73
C ASP A 225 13.30 -9.97 -16.22
N THR A 226 14.26 -9.13 -16.59
CA THR A 226 15.67 -9.22 -16.14
C THR A 226 16.05 -8.16 -15.10
N GLU A 227 15.40 -7.01 -15.13
CA GLU A 227 15.74 -5.85 -14.30
C GLU A 227 14.85 -5.73 -13.04
N ALA A 228 13.71 -6.42 -13.00
CA ALA A 228 12.81 -6.39 -11.86
C ALA A 228 12.77 -7.71 -11.09
N GLN A 229 12.55 -7.61 -9.78
CA GLN A 229 12.13 -8.74 -8.97
C GLN A 229 10.61 -8.91 -9.11
N CYS A 230 10.17 -10.16 -9.17
CA CYS A 230 8.76 -10.52 -9.30
C CYS A 230 8.36 -11.41 -8.11
N ILE A 231 7.33 -11.02 -7.38
CA ILE A 231 6.83 -11.76 -6.23
C ILE A 231 5.32 -11.96 -6.32
N ASN A 232 4.88 -13.14 -5.91
CA ASN A 232 3.47 -13.44 -5.72
C ASN A 232 3.10 -13.25 -4.24
N LEU A 233 2.22 -12.30 -3.95
CA LEU A 233 1.78 -11.99 -2.60
C LEU A 233 0.54 -12.81 -2.26
N GLU A 234 0.66 -13.69 -1.28
CA GLU A 234 -0.44 -14.50 -0.78
C GLU A 234 -1.32 -13.72 0.20
N ALA A 235 -2.61 -14.08 0.28
CA ALA A 235 -3.54 -13.50 1.24
C ALA A 235 -3.02 -13.66 2.68
N GLY A 236 -3.19 -12.61 3.49
CA GLY A 236 -2.65 -12.53 4.85
C GLY A 236 -1.21 -12.03 4.93
N THR A 237 -0.55 -11.74 3.81
CA THR A 237 0.81 -11.16 3.80
C THR A 237 0.76 -9.66 4.10
N PHE A 238 1.43 -9.26 5.18
CA PHE A 238 1.68 -7.85 5.51
C PHE A 238 3.02 -7.43 4.91
N THR A 239 3.06 -6.27 4.26
CA THR A 239 4.21 -5.81 3.48
C THR A 239 4.60 -4.40 3.86
N LEU A 240 5.88 -4.19 4.15
CA LEU A 240 6.50 -2.87 4.22
C LEU A 240 7.36 -2.72 2.96
N PHE A 241 7.15 -1.65 2.19
CA PHE A 241 7.83 -1.45 0.91
C PHE A 241 8.31 -0.01 0.73
N ASN A 242 9.54 0.16 0.25
CA ASN A 242 10.11 1.47 -0.07
C ASN A 242 9.80 1.86 -1.53
N GLY A 243 8.54 2.19 -1.77
CA GLY A 243 8.05 2.55 -3.11
C GLY A 243 8.56 3.89 -3.62
N ARG A 244 9.03 4.77 -2.72
CA ARG A 244 9.60 6.07 -3.09
C ARG A 244 10.89 5.93 -3.92
N PHE A 245 11.72 4.96 -3.58
CA PHE A 245 13.01 4.72 -4.23
C PHE A 245 13.03 3.51 -5.14
N SER A 246 11.98 2.71 -5.10
CA SER A 246 11.88 1.45 -5.83
C SER A 246 10.71 1.51 -6.81
N MET A 247 11.02 1.58 -8.11
CA MET A 247 9.98 1.57 -9.12
C MET A 247 9.25 0.23 -9.12
N HIS A 248 7.92 0.26 -9.17
CA HIS A 248 7.12 -0.95 -9.04
C HIS A 248 5.84 -0.90 -9.86
N ARG A 249 5.26 -2.08 -10.06
CA ARG A 249 3.95 -2.26 -10.70
C ARG A 249 3.23 -3.49 -10.17
N VAL A 250 1.95 -3.59 -10.48
CA VAL A 250 1.20 -4.85 -10.42
C VAL A 250 0.95 -5.30 -11.86
N ARG A 251 1.40 -6.52 -12.20
CA ARG A 251 1.16 -7.11 -13.53
C ARG A 251 -0.34 -7.21 -13.83
N PRO A 252 -0.72 -7.28 -15.10
CA PRO A 252 -2.12 -7.49 -15.46
C PRO A 252 -2.71 -8.70 -14.72
N ILE A 253 -3.90 -8.51 -14.16
CA ILE A 253 -4.67 -9.60 -13.59
C ILE A 253 -5.12 -10.50 -14.74
N GLY A 254 -4.78 -11.77 -14.66
CA GLY A 254 -5.24 -12.78 -15.62
C GLY A 254 -6.70 -13.19 -15.42
N PRO A 255 -7.17 -14.21 -16.14
CA PRO A 255 -8.48 -14.77 -15.88
C PRO A 255 -8.62 -15.22 -14.43
N THR A 256 -9.65 -14.74 -13.75
CA THR A 256 -9.88 -15.02 -12.32
C THR A 256 -11.37 -14.94 -11.99
N LYS A 257 -11.84 -15.77 -11.06
CA LYS A 257 -13.22 -15.74 -10.54
C LYS A 257 -13.38 -14.72 -9.42
N GLN A 258 -12.26 -14.40 -8.75
CA GLN A 258 -12.24 -13.45 -7.64
C GLN A 258 -11.25 -12.31 -7.91
N PRO A 259 -11.57 -11.05 -7.54
CA PRO A 259 -10.65 -9.94 -7.73
C PRO A 259 -9.43 -10.06 -6.80
N ARG A 260 -8.31 -9.45 -7.20
CA ARG A 260 -7.20 -9.20 -6.30
C ARG A 260 -7.55 -8.00 -5.41
N ILE A 261 -7.42 -8.16 -4.08
CA ILE A 261 -7.75 -7.11 -3.11
C ILE A 261 -6.55 -6.88 -2.20
N VAL A 262 -6.10 -5.63 -2.12
CA VAL A 262 -5.01 -5.21 -1.22
C VAL A 262 -5.44 -3.99 -0.43
N ALA A 263 -5.28 -4.03 0.89
CA ALA A 263 -5.45 -2.89 1.77
C ALA A 263 -4.15 -2.07 1.82
N ILE A 264 -4.28 -0.73 1.88
CA ILE A 264 -3.19 0.24 1.96
C ILE A 264 -3.38 1.03 3.23
N PHE A 265 -2.37 1.03 4.08
CA PHE A 265 -2.31 1.72 5.37
C PHE A 265 -1.46 2.96 5.21
N SER A 266 -2.05 4.13 5.40
CA SER A 266 -1.36 5.41 5.25
C SER A 266 -0.83 5.89 6.59
N TYR A 267 0.48 6.00 6.70
CA TYR A 267 1.18 6.58 7.84
C TYR A 267 1.99 7.79 7.40
N ASP A 268 2.26 8.70 8.32
CA ASP A 268 3.15 9.86 8.11
C ASP A 268 3.91 10.18 9.39
N GLN A 269 5.06 10.83 9.25
CA GLN A 269 5.84 11.32 10.38
C GLN A 269 5.21 12.56 11.05
N ARG A 270 4.22 13.18 10.41
CA ARG A 270 3.45 14.30 10.94
C ARG A 270 2.09 13.81 11.44
N PRO A 271 1.67 14.20 12.64
CA PRO A 271 0.43 13.69 13.27
C PRO A 271 -0.86 14.19 12.59
N ASP A 272 -0.78 15.26 11.81
CA ASP A 272 -1.90 15.96 11.18
C ASP A 272 -1.91 15.82 9.65
N MET A 273 -1.16 14.86 9.10
CA MET A 273 -1.09 14.66 7.66
C MET A 273 -2.44 14.27 7.08
N VAL A 274 -2.87 15.04 6.10
CA VAL A 274 -4.01 14.76 5.21
C VAL A 274 -3.59 14.94 3.76
N PHE A 275 -4.22 14.20 2.87
CA PHE A 275 -3.97 14.34 1.43
C PHE A 275 -4.61 15.63 0.89
N SER A 276 -4.10 16.14 -0.23
CA SER A 276 -4.63 17.36 -0.84
C SER A 276 -6.09 17.18 -1.28
N GLN A 277 -6.87 18.25 -1.16
CA GLN A 277 -8.28 18.23 -1.53
C GLN A 277 -8.45 17.93 -3.02
N ASP A 278 -7.60 18.49 -3.88
CA ASP A 278 -7.64 18.24 -5.34
C ASP A 278 -7.48 16.75 -5.67
N TYR A 279 -6.60 16.05 -4.95
CA TYR A 279 -6.42 14.60 -5.14
C TYR A 279 -7.64 13.80 -4.65
N ILE A 280 -8.20 14.19 -3.52
CA ILE A 280 -9.44 13.58 -2.99
C ILE A 280 -10.60 13.78 -3.96
N ASP A 281 -10.77 15.00 -4.48
CA ASP A 281 -11.84 15.35 -5.41
C ASP A 281 -11.67 14.60 -6.74
N LEU A 282 -10.43 14.47 -7.23
CA LEU A 282 -10.13 13.65 -8.40
C LEU A 282 -10.57 12.19 -8.17
N LEU A 283 -10.20 11.57 -7.05
CA LEU A 283 -10.59 10.19 -6.76
C LEU A 283 -12.10 10.02 -6.67
N ARG A 284 -12.79 10.95 -6.04
CA ARG A 284 -14.25 10.93 -5.90
C ARG A 284 -15.00 11.22 -7.20
N SER A 285 -14.35 11.83 -8.18
CA SER A 285 -14.95 12.10 -9.49
C SER A 285 -15.08 10.86 -10.38
N PHE A 286 -14.36 9.77 -10.06
CA PHE A 286 -14.45 8.53 -10.81
C PHE A 286 -15.78 7.81 -10.55
N PRO A 287 -16.33 7.12 -11.58
CA PRO A 287 -17.58 6.36 -11.43
C PRO A 287 -17.41 5.27 -10.36
N GLN A 288 -18.51 4.94 -9.70
CA GLN A 288 -18.56 3.85 -8.72
C GLN A 288 -18.92 2.52 -9.37
N GLY A 289 -18.49 1.44 -8.74
CA GLY A 289 -18.77 0.07 -9.10
C GLY A 289 -17.67 -0.63 -9.89
N PRO A 290 -17.79 -1.96 -10.05
CA PRO A 290 -16.88 -2.76 -10.83
C PRO A 290 -16.93 -2.39 -12.32
N PRO A 291 -15.90 -2.75 -13.10
CA PRO A 291 -15.94 -2.57 -14.54
C PRO A 291 -17.14 -3.34 -15.13
N ASP A 292 -17.79 -2.73 -16.14
CA ASP A 292 -18.85 -3.40 -16.87
C ASP A 292 -18.32 -4.71 -17.48
N ARG A 293 -18.89 -5.85 -17.08
CA ARG A 293 -18.46 -7.17 -17.52
C ARG A 293 -18.49 -7.36 -19.04
N ASN A 294 -19.29 -6.55 -19.75
CA ASN A 294 -19.35 -6.55 -21.21
C ASN A 294 -18.23 -5.76 -21.88
N SER A 295 -17.48 -4.94 -21.14
CA SER A 295 -16.33 -4.18 -21.66
C SER A 295 -15.01 -4.96 -21.65
N LEU A 296 -14.96 -6.11 -20.98
CA LEU A 296 -13.76 -6.94 -20.85
C LEU A 296 -13.57 -8.00 -21.95
N VAL A 297 -14.48 -8.04 -22.92
CA VAL A 297 -14.51 -9.02 -24.03
C VAL A 297 -14.31 -8.34 -25.39
N LYS A 298 -13.44 -7.33 -25.45
CA LYS A 298 -13.00 -6.75 -26.74
C LYS A 298 -11.48 -6.71 -26.83
#